data_0c97cde8534ae4513f80df73c06896e9
#
_entry.id   0c97cde8534ae4513f80df73c06896e9
#
_cell.length_a   1.000
_cell.length_b   1.000
_cell.length_c   1.000
_cell.angle_alpha   90.00
_cell.angle_beta   90.00
_cell.angle_gamma   90.00
#
_symmetry.space_group_name_H-M   'P 1'
#
loop_
_entity.id
_entity.type
_entity.pdbx_description
1 polymer ?
#
loop_
_entity_poly.entity_id
_entity_poly.type
_entity_poly.pdbx_seq_one_letter_code
_entity_poly.pdbx_strand_id
1 'polypeptide(L)'
;VQTPKLAMVRKRFLEHTHFQKKPFYQLRLKHQKSYTDFFSISAKIEDKKEAEALQKQLEKSPMAEVISTEKEVVKEQPPLLYDLTGLQKEANKKWNFSADETLQIAQSLYEQKYITYPRTGSKYISEDVWEEIPQLIRLLQESEAYANEAKLVKIGALNKKMVNDLKVTDHHGLLITERFPTNLTAKENTIYKMIATRLLEAVSEPCVKEVQKTLLEALHTHFLVKGVQVLQAGWRAIGGFYSDEAAKDSEKDNEG
;
A
#
# COMPACT_ATOMS: atom_id res chain seq x y z
N VAL A 1 -14.31 28.36 -12.71
CA VAL A 1 -13.55 27.28 -12.04
C VAL A 1 -13.67 27.32 -10.52
N GLN A 2 -13.91 28.49 -9.87
CA GLN A 2 -14.02 28.60 -8.41
C GLN A 2 -15.33 28.05 -7.86
N THR A 3 -16.46 28.33 -8.51
CA THR A 3 -17.80 27.94 -8.07
C THR A 3 -17.98 26.41 -7.91
N PRO A 4 -17.56 25.55 -8.85
CA PRO A 4 -17.64 24.10 -8.65
C PRO A 4 -16.81 23.60 -7.48
N LYS A 5 -15.60 24.14 -7.29
CA LYS A 5 -14.75 23.78 -6.13
C LYS A 5 -15.40 24.16 -4.81
N LEU A 6 -15.96 25.36 -4.73
CA LEU A 6 -16.68 25.83 -3.54
C LEU A 6 -17.91 24.95 -3.26
N ALA A 7 -18.66 24.56 -4.29
CA ALA A 7 -19.79 23.64 -4.15
C ALA A 7 -19.37 22.28 -3.58
N MET A 8 -18.24 21.71 -4.03
CA MET A 8 -17.69 20.47 -3.49
C MET A 8 -17.29 20.60 -2.02
N VAL A 9 -16.60 21.69 -1.67
CA VAL A 9 -16.20 21.96 -0.27
C VAL A 9 -17.45 22.12 0.61
N ARG A 10 -18.45 22.91 0.16
CA ARG A 10 -19.71 23.09 0.88
C ARG A 10 -20.46 21.76 1.07
N LYS A 11 -20.52 20.92 0.03
CA LYS A 11 -21.15 19.60 0.13
C LYS A 11 -20.46 18.75 1.21
N ARG A 12 -19.13 18.68 1.18
CA ARG A 12 -18.36 17.94 2.18
C ARG A 12 -18.53 18.49 3.59
N PHE A 13 -18.54 19.80 3.73
CA PHE A 13 -18.80 20.46 5.01
C PHE A 13 -20.18 20.08 5.57
N LEU A 14 -21.23 20.13 4.75
CA LEU A 14 -22.58 19.72 5.17
C LEU A 14 -22.67 18.24 5.52
N GLU A 15 -22.06 17.35 4.73
CA GLU A 15 -21.97 15.92 5.04
C GLU A 15 -21.29 15.68 6.40
N HIS A 16 -20.20 16.40 6.68
CA HIS A 16 -19.48 16.31 7.95
C HIS A 16 -20.31 16.87 9.11
N THR A 17 -20.95 18.04 8.92
CA THR A 17 -21.72 18.71 9.97
C THR A 17 -22.98 17.93 10.34
N HIS A 18 -23.61 17.28 9.36
CA HIS A 18 -24.82 16.47 9.56
C HIS A 18 -24.51 14.98 9.78
N PHE A 19 -23.24 14.62 9.91
CA PHE A 19 -22.85 13.23 10.11
C PHE A 19 -23.37 12.71 11.45
N GLN A 20 -24.22 11.70 11.40
CA GLN A 20 -24.71 10.99 12.59
C GLN A 20 -23.91 9.70 12.76
N LYS A 21 -23.25 9.56 13.91
CA LYS A 21 -22.54 8.33 14.26
C LYS A 21 -23.55 7.21 14.49
N LYS A 22 -23.43 6.12 13.71
CA LYS A 22 -24.14 4.87 13.95
C LYS A 22 -23.16 3.88 14.53
N PRO A 23 -23.19 3.57 15.83
CA PRO A 23 -22.33 2.57 16.42
C PRO A 23 -22.73 1.19 15.90
N PHE A 24 -21.76 0.33 15.71
CA PHE A 24 -21.94 -1.10 15.49
C PHE A 24 -21.01 -1.87 16.45
N TYR A 25 -21.33 -3.11 16.65
CA TYR A 25 -20.59 -4.02 17.51
C TYR A 25 -20.14 -5.23 16.69
N GLN A 26 -18.97 -5.76 16.99
CA GLN A 26 -18.49 -7.02 16.43
C GLN A 26 -17.95 -7.88 17.55
N LEU A 27 -18.23 -9.16 17.49
CA LEU A 27 -17.66 -10.12 18.41
C LEU A 27 -16.39 -10.70 17.81
N ARG A 28 -15.34 -10.73 18.61
CA ARG A 28 -14.06 -11.33 18.27
C ARG A 28 -13.84 -12.55 19.15
N LEU A 29 -13.81 -13.73 18.53
CA LEU A 29 -13.55 -14.97 19.23
C LEU A 29 -12.07 -15.30 19.14
N LYS A 30 -11.47 -15.65 20.27
CA LYS A 30 -10.12 -16.20 20.33
C LYS A 30 -10.22 -17.71 20.23
N HIS A 31 -9.50 -18.27 19.27
CA HIS A 31 -9.38 -19.71 19.09
C HIS A 31 -7.95 -20.14 19.40
N GLN A 32 -7.83 -21.34 19.96
CA GLN A 32 -6.55 -22.00 20.16
C GLN A 32 -6.56 -23.35 19.49
N LYS A 33 -5.61 -23.59 18.60
CA LYS A 33 -5.40 -24.89 17.97
C LYS A 33 -3.91 -25.24 18.05
N SER A 34 -3.64 -26.34 18.76
CA SER A 34 -2.26 -26.75 19.04
C SER A 34 -1.49 -25.62 19.76
N TYR A 35 -0.47 -25.02 19.13
CA TYR A 35 0.36 -23.94 19.68
C TYR A 35 0.09 -22.58 19.04
N THR A 36 -1.00 -22.44 18.27
CA THR A 36 -1.32 -21.20 17.53
C THR A 36 -2.63 -20.63 18.01
N ASP A 37 -2.59 -19.37 18.42
CA ASP A 37 -3.78 -18.56 18.71
C ASP A 37 -4.18 -17.81 17.44
N PHE A 38 -5.47 -17.79 17.13
CA PHE A 38 -6.03 -17.01 16.03
C PHE A 38 -7.40 -16.45 16.42
N PHE A 39 -7.89 -15.51 15.62
CA PHE A 39 -9.14 -14.82 15.91
C PHE A 39 -10.11 -14.93 14.74
N SER A 40 -11.40 -15.01 15.07
CA SER A 40 -12.47 -14.84 14.12
C SER A 40 -13.34 -13.64 14.50
N ILE A 41 -14.00 -13.04 13.52
CA ILE A 41 -14.78 -11.81 13.70
C ILE A 41 -16.19 -12.06 13.13
N SER A 42 -17.23 -11.64 13.90
CA SER A 42 -18.61 -11.68 13.44
C SER A 42 -18.89 -10.60 12.39
N ALA A 43 -20.04 -10.69 11.73
CA ALA A 43 -20.64 -9.55 11.03
C ALA A 43 -20.91 -8.39 12.00
N LYS A 44 -21.16 -7.20 11.44
CA LYS A 44 -21.53 -6.02 12.22
C LYS A 44 -22.93 -6.20 12.82
N ILE A 45 -23.07 -5.96 14.11
CA ILE A 45 -24.33 -6.02 14.87
C ILE A 45 -24.68 -4.59 15.27
N GLU A 46 -25.87 -4.11 14.89
CA GLU A 46 -26.24 -2.72 15.18
C GLU A 46 -26.80 -2.54 16.62
N ASP A 47 -27.42 -3.57 17.18
CA ASP A 47 -27.98 -3.53 18.54
C ASP A 47 -26.96 -3.99 19.58
N LYS A 48 -26.68 -3.11 20.55
CA LYS A 48 -25.78 -3.40 21.67
C LYS A 48 -26.26 -4.57 22.53
N LYS A 49 -27.56 -4.63 22.81
CA LYS A 49 -28.12 -5.67 23.67
C LYS A 49 -28.05 -7.04 23.01
N GLU A 50 -28.26 -7.10 21.70
CA GLU A 50 -28.08 -8.32 20.90
C GLU A 50 -26.63 -8.79 20.94
N ALA A 51 -25.66 -7.89 20.74
CA ALA A 51 -24.25 -8.22 20.83
C ALA A 51 -23.85 -8.73 22.22
N GLU A 52 -24.29 -8.07 23.28
CA GLU A 52 -24.02 -8.49 24.68
C GLU A 52 -24.69 -9.82 25.04
N ALA A 53 -25.91 -10.07 24.55
CA ALA A 53 -26.61 -11.32 24.75
C ALA A 53 -25.88 -12.48 24.07
N LEU A 54 -25.48 -12.28 22.81
CA LEU A 54 -24.73 -13.26 22.03
C LEU A 54 -23.38 -13.56 22.69
N GLN A 55 -22.65 -12.52 23.15
CA GLN A 55 -21.40 -12.71 23.88
C GLN A 55 -21.56 -13.62 25.08
N LYS A 56 -22.55 -13.34 25.94
CA LYS A 56 -22.82 -14.16 27.15
C LYS A 56 -23.18 -15.62 26.83
N GLN A 57 -23.84 -15.86 25.70
CA GLN A 57 -24.15 -17.21 25.25
C GLN A 57 -22.91 -17.95 24.76
N LEU A 58 -22.05 -17.27 23.98
CA LEU A 58 -20.79 -17.81 23.47
C LEU A 58 -19.79 -18.16 24.59
N GLU A 59 -19.76 -17.37 25.66
CA GLU A 59 -18.94 -17.66 26.84
C GLU A 59 -19.34 -18.97 27.54
N LYS A 60 -20.63 -19.36 27.46
CA LYS A 60 -21.15 -20.61 28.02
C LYS A 60 -20.97 -21.80 27.12
N SER A 61 -20.87 -21.59 25.82
CA SER A 61 -20.72 -22.63 24.81
C SER A 61 -19.57 -22.29 23.86
N PRO A 62 -18.30 -22.49 24.28
CA PRO A 62 -17.12 -22.04 23.55
C PRO A 62 -16.73 -22.94 22.37
N MET A 63 -17.72 -23.49 21.66
CA MET A 63 -17.53 -24.37 20.50
C MET A 63 -17.91 -23.62 19.23
N ALA A 64 -17.06 -23.73 18.21
CA ALA A 64 -17.35 -23.25 16.86
C ALA A 64 -17.01 -24.33 15.84
N GLU A 65 -17.88 -24.51 14.85
CA GLU A 65 -17.70 -25.48 13.78
C GLU A 65 -17.20 -24.81 12.51
N VAL A 66 -16.35 -25.49 11.75
CA VAL A 66 -15.89 -25.03 10.45
C VAL A 66 -16.95 -25.34 9.41
N ILE A 67 -17.57 -24.33 8.84
CA ILE A 67 -18.58 -24.48 7.78
C ILE A 67 -17.92 -24.59 6.41
N SER A 68 -16.96 -23.70 6.12
CA SER A 68 -16.23 -23.72 4.85
C SER A 68 -14.83 -23.15 4.99
N THR A 69 -13.96 -23.57 4.10
CA THR A 69 -12.61 -23.00 3.94
C THR A 69 -12.35 -22.80 2.46
N GLU A 70 -12.08 -21.56 2.09
CA GLU A 70 -11.73 -21.18 0.73
C GLU A 70 -10.28 -20.69 0.70
N LYS A 71 -9.55 -21.04 -0.35
CA LYS A 71 -8.18 -20.57 -0.60
C LYS A 71 -8.09 -19.99 -1.99
N GLU A 72 -7.50 -18.81 -2.07
CA GLU A 72 -7.30 -18.10 -3.32
C GLU A 72 -5.85 -17.62 -3.41
N VAL A 73 -5.23 -17.80 -4.57
CA VAL A 73 -3.91 -17.24 -4.86
C VAL A 73 -4.09 -15.89 -5.54
N VAL A 74 -3.69 -14.82 -4.85
CA VAL A 74 -3.80 -13.45 -5.32
C VAL A 74 -2.43 -12.94 -5.75
N LYS A 75 -2.35 -12.39 -6.97
CA LYS A 75 -1.17 -11.70 -7.50
C LYS A 75 -1.34 -10.19 -7.34
N GLU A 76 -0.69 -9.63 -6.34
CA GLU A 76 -0.67 -8.18 -6.10
C GLU A 76 0.41 -7.53 -6.97
N GLN A 77 -0.04 -6.70 -7.89
CA GLN A 77 0.84 -6.04 -8.84
C GLN A 77 1.72 -4.99 -8.17
N PRO A 78 2.95 -4.76 -8.68
CA PRO A 78 3.78 -3.66 -8.21
C PRO A 78 3.08 -2.31 -8.38
N PRO A 79 3.39 -1.33 -7.52
CA PRO A 79 2.90 0.03 -7.68
C PRO A 79 3.49 0.66 -8.94
N LEU A 80 2.78 1.62 -9.53
CA LEU A 80 3.33 2.47 -10.57
C LEU A 80 4.29 3.52 -9.97
N LEU A 81 5.02 4.22 -10.81
CA LEU A 81 5.86 5.34 -10.40
C LEU A 81 5.03 6.44 -9.69
N TYR A 82 5.71 7.37 -9.04
CA TYR A 82 5.03 8.54 -8.51
C TYR A 82 4.70 9.55 -9.62
N ASP A 83 3.49 10.09 -9.56
CA ASP A 83 3.18 11.46 -9.96
C ASP A 83 3.42 12.39 -8.76
N LEU A 84 3.36 13.70 -8.96
CA LEU A 84 3.54 14.66 -7.86
C LEU A 84 2.56 14.42 -6.71
N THR A 85 1.29 14.21 -7.02
CA THR A 85 0.24 14.00 -6.01
C THR A 85 0.47 12.72 -5.21
N GLY A 86 0.89 11.65 -5.86
CA GLY A 86 1.23 10.37 -5.21
C GLY A 86 2.40 10.53 -4.24
N LEU A 87 3.47 11.22 -4.69
CA LEU A 87 4.63 11.51 -3.85
C LEU A 87 4.23 12.35 -2.63
N GLN A 88 3.47 13.43 -2.82
CA GLN A 88 2.99 14.30 -1.73
C GLN A 88 2.15 13.54 -0.71
N LYS A 89 1.21 12.71 -1.15
CA LYS A 89 0.36 11.91 -0.25
C LYS A 89 1.17 10.93 0.59
N GLU A 90 2.13 10.26 -0.02
CA GLU A 90 2.93 9.26 0.67
C GLU A 90 3.97 9.90 1.60
N ALA A 91 4.60 11.01 1.18
CA ALA A 91 5.50 11.80 2.01
C ALA A 91 4.79 12.38 3.25
N ASN A 92 3.55 12.86 3.07
CA ASN A 92 2.74 13.31 4.19
C ASN A 92 2.40 12.15 5.16
N LYS A 93 1.96 11.00 4.64
CA LYS A 93 1.59 9.84 5.45
C LYS A 93 2.75 9.28 6.26
N LYS A 94 3.95 9.19 5.66
CA LYS A 94 5.13 8.55 6.27
C LYS A 94 5.98 9.51 7.11
N TRP A 95 6.09 10.77 6.67
CA TRP A 95 7.05 11.75 7.19
C TRP A 95 6.42 13.06 7.63
N ASN A 96 5.09 13.17 7.51
CA ASN A 96 4.32 14.39 7.84
C ASN A 96 4.78 15.65 7.07
N PHE A 97 5.34 15.48 5.87
CA PHE A 97 5.69 16.60 5.01
C PHE A 97 4.42 17.22 4.42
N SER A 98 4.36 18.53 4.33
CA SER A 98 3.26 19.20 3.61
C SER A 98 3.39 18.99 2.09
N ALA A 99 2.31 19.21 1.35
CA ALA A 99 2.34 19.13 -0.11
C ALA A 99 3.31 20.14 -0.72
N ASP A 100 3.32 21.36 -0.19
CA ASP A 100 4.23 22.42 -0.65
C ASP A 100 5.70 22.11 -0.33
N GLU A 101 5.99 21.69 0.89
CA GLU A 101 7.32 21.26 1.30
C GLU A 101 7.85 20.11 0.41
N THR A 102 7.03 19.09 0.15
CA THR A 102 7.40 17.98 -0.72
C THR A 102 7.73 18.47 -2.13
N LEU A 103 6.95 19.40 -2.66
CA LEU A 103 7.22 20.00 -3.98
C LEU A 103 8.51 20.81 -3.99
N GLN A 104 8.78 21.62 -2.97
CA GLN A 104 10.01 22.42 -2.89
C GLN A 104 11.25 21.52 -2.84
N ILE A 105 11.20 20.43 -2.04
CA ILE A 105 12.30 19.46 -1.95
C ILE A 105 12.50 18.76 -3.31
N ALA A 106 11.42 18.31 -3.94
CA ALA A 106 11.50 17.65 -5.25
C ALA A 106 12.02 18.62 -6.33
N GLN A 107 11.62 19.90 -6.28
CA GLN A 107 12.13 20.93 -7.17
C GLN A 107 13.65 21.15 -6.99
N SER A 108 14.14 21.20 -5.75
CA SER A 108 15.57 21.28 -5.44
C SER A 108 16.34 20.08 -6.01
N LEU A 109 15.83 18.86 -5.83
CA LEU A 109 16.43 17.64 -6.39
C LEU A 109 16.49 17.66 -7.93
N TYR A 110 15.45 18.18 -8.58
CA TYR A 110 15.40 18.35 -10.03
C TYR A 110 16.43 19.38 -10.53
N GLU A 111 16.53 20.54 -9.88
CA GLU A 111 17.49 21.59 -10.24
C GLU A 111 18.95 21.10 -10.08
N GLN A 112 19.20 20.23 -9.11
CA GLN A 112 20.46 19.52 -8.93
C GLN A 112 20.64 18.35 -9.92
N LYS A 113 19.65 18.07 -10.75
CA LYS A 113 19.63 16.97 -11.76
C LYS A 113 19.69 15.58 -11.15
N TYR A 114 19.14 15.36 -9.96
CA TYR A 114 19.08 14.05 -9.32
C TYR A 114 17.79 13.29 -9.63
N ILE A 115 16.71 13.99 -9.96
CA ILE A 115 15.44 13.41 -10.39
C ILE A 115 14.91 14.09 -11.64
N THR A 116 13.92 13.47 -12.30
CA THR A 116 13.18 14.06 -13.41
C THR A 116 12.22 15.14 -12.95
N TYR A 117 11.59 15.88 -13.86
CA TYR A 117 10.74 17.03 -13.56
C TYR A 117 9.58 16.68 -12.63
N PRO A 118 9.45 17.32 -11.44
CA PRO A 118 8.54 16.86 -10.41
C PRO A 118 7.06 17.19 -10.63
N ARG A 119 6.74 18.21 -11.48
CA ARG A 119 5.35 18.60 -11.72
C ARG A 119 4.73 17.76 -12.82
N THR A 120 4.67 16.44 -12.61
CA THR A 120 4.04 15.50 -13.54
C THR A 120 2.73 14.95 -12.97
N GLY A 121 1.74 14.75 -13.85
CA GLY A 121 0.50 14.03 -13.54
C GLY A 121 0.53 12.57 -13.97
N SER A 122 1.57 12.13 -14.66
CA SER A 122 1.71 10.76 -15.13
C SER A 122 2.43 9.88 -14.10
N LYS A 123 2.05 8.60 -14.06
CA LYS A 123 2.73 7.52 -13.33
C LYS A 123 3.40 6.53 -14.27
N TYR A 124 3.40 6.85 -15.57
CA TYR A 124 3.86 5.98 -16.63
C TYR A 124 5.08 6.59 -17.31
N ILE A 125 5.82 5.75 -18.01
CA ILE A 125 6.93 6.13 -18.89
C ILE A 125 6.62 5.65 -20.31
N SER A 126 7.32 6.23 -21.29
CA SER A 126 7.30 5.81 -22.68
C SER A 126 8.28 4.66 -22.95
N GLU A 127 8.20 4.06 -24.12
CA GLU A 127 9.11 2.96 -24.52
C GLU A 127 10.56 3.44 -24.65
N ASP A 128 10.81 4.67 -25.09
CA ASP A 128 12.15 5.25 -25.17
C ASP A 128 12.80 5.42 -23.79
N VAL A 129 12.04 5.93 -22.80
CA VAL A 129 12.51 6.04 -21.40
C VAL A 129 12.74 4.66 -20.78
N TRP A 130 11.96 3.64 -21.21
CA TRP A 130 12.17 2.28 -20.72
C TRP A 130 13.56 1.73 -21.03
N GLU A 131 14.16 2.10 -22.13
CA GLU A 131 15.51 1.65 -22.51
C GLU A 131 16.58 2.11 -21.51
N GLU A 132 16.35 3.22 -20.80
CA GLU A 132 17.25 3.77 -19.77
C GLU A 132 17.12 3.05 -18.42
N ILE A 133 15.98 2.43 -18.13
CA ILE A 133 15.68 1.84 -16.80
C ILE A 133 16.72 0.81 -16.35
N PRO A 134 17.22 -0.12 -17.18
CA PRO A 134 18.25 -1.06 -16.76
C PRO A 134 19.53 -0.39 -16.25
N GLN A 135 19.90 0.76 -16.81
CA GLN A 135 21.06 1.52 -16.40
C GLN A 135 20.83 2.17 -15.02
N LEU A 136 19.66 2.74 -14.78
CA LEU A 136 19.30 3.31 -13.48
C LEU A 136 19.28 2.23 -12.37
N ILE A 137 18.82 1.02 -12.69
CA ILE A 137 18.85 -0.10 -11.74
C ILE A 137 20.28 -0.51 -11.40
N ARG A 138 21.20 -0.61 -12.40
CA ARG A 138 22.63 -0.91 -12.17
C ARG A 138 23.27 0.13 -11.25
N LEU A 139 22.99 1.42 -11.49
CA LEU A 139 23.49 2.52 -10.67
C LEU A 139 23.06 2.35 -9.19
N LEU A 140 21.80 1.95 -8.94
CA LEU A 140 21.34 1.67 -7.59
C LEU A 140 21.99 0.40 -7.02
N GLN A 141 22.26 -0.63 -7.83
CA GLN A 141 22.93 -1.86 -7.40
C GLN A 141 24.39 -1.65 -7.00
N GLU A 142 25.05 -0.68 -7.60
CA GLU A 142 26.43 -0.28 -7.31
C GLU A 142 26.53 0.67 -6.11
N SER A 143 25.42 1.29 -5.72
CA SER A 143 25.37 2.22 -4.60
C SER A 143 25.29 1.52 -3.26
N GLU A 144 26.20 1.82 -2.34
CA GLU A 144 26.18 1.28 -0.96
C GLU A 144 24.82 1.50 -0.25
N ALA A 145 24.17 2.63 -0.51
CA ALA A 145 22.90 3.01 0.13
C ALA A 145 21.69 2.20 -0.35
N TYR A 146 21.75 1.62 -1.56
CA TYR A 146 20.60 0.94 -2.19
C TYR A 146 20.91 -0.50 -2.64
N ALA A 147 22.17 -0.94 -2.53
CA ALA A 147 22.63 -2.23 -3.06
C ALA A 147 21.82 -3.42 -2.53
N ASN A 148 21.42 -3.40 -1.28
CA ASN A 148 20.69 -4.51 -0.66
C ASN A 148 19.30 -4.71 -1.31
N GLU A 149 18.55 -3.63 -1.46
CA GLU A 149 17.23 -3.64 -2.08
C GLU A 149 17.32 -3.81 -3.61
N ALA A 150 18.26 -3.12 -4.25
CA ALA A 150 18.40 -3.13 -5.70
C ALA A 150 18.88 -4.49 -6.23
N LYS A 151 19.67 -5.26 -5.49
CA LYS A 151 20.09 -6.63 -5.85
C LYS A 151 18.93 -7.63 -5.91
N LEU A 152 17.81 -7.33 -5.26
CA LEU A 152 16.60 -8.13 -5.38
C LEU A 152 15.93 -8.01 -6.75
N VAL A 153 16.25 -6.95 -7.51
CA VAL A 153 15.72 -6.69 -8.85
C VAL A 153 16.58 -7.37 -9.89
N LYS A 154 15.98 -8.28 -10.67
CA LYS A 154 16.65 -8.99 -11.77
C LYS A 154 16.48 -8.21 -13.08
N ILE A 155 17.54 -7.61 -13.60
CA ILE A 155 17.50 -6.79 -14.84
C ILE A 155 16.94 -7.55 -16.05
N GLY A 156 17.15 -8.87 -16.14
CA GLY A 156 16.61 -9.69 -17.22
C GLY A 156 15.10 -10.01 -17.12
N ALA A 157 14.44 -9.62 -16.01
CA ALA A 157 13.03 -9.94 -15.75
C ALA A 157 12.27 -8.73 -15.20
N LEU A 158 12.55 -7.52 -15.74
CA LEU A 158 11.87 -6.29 -15.29
C LEU A 158 10.39 -6.26 -15.69
N ASN A 159 9.56 -5.81 -14.77
CA ASN A 159 8.13 -5.62 -15.00
C ASN A 159 7.88 -4.34 -15.82
N LYS A 160 7.21 -4.47 -16.97
CA LYS A 160 6.89 -3.38 -17.89
C LYS A 160 5.54 -2.69 -17.63
N LYS A 161 4.85 -2.99 -16.54
CA LYS A 161 3.48 -2.46 -16.30
C LYS A 161 3.41 -0.92 -16.31
N MET A 162 4.50 -0.25 -15.97
CA MET A 162 4.60 1.21 -15.98
C MET A 162 4.86 1.81 -17.35
N VAL A 163 5.07 1.01 -18.39
CA VAL A 163 5.31 1.49 -19.76
C VAL A 163 3.97 1.66 -20.47
N ASN A 164 3.64 2.88 -20.86
CA ASN A 164 2.43 3.19 -21.61
C ASN A 164 2.49 4.61 -22.18
N ASP A 165 2.84 4.73 -23.46
CA ASP A 165 2.98 6.02 -24.16
C ASP A 165 1.70 6.85 -24.14
N LEU A 166 0.53 6.21 -24.25
CA LEU A 166 -0.77 6.91 -24.27
C LEU A 166 -1.14 7.54 -22.90
N LYS A 167 -0.49 7.11 -21.83
CA LYS A 167 -0.70 7.62 -20.46
C LYS A 167 0.41 8.56 -19.98
N VAL A 168 1.43 8.75 -20.80
CA VAL A 168 2.41 9.83 -20.60
C VAL A 168 1.80 11.10 -21.17
N THR A 169 1.69 12.13 -20.35
CA THR A 169 1.24 13.46 -20.76
C THR A 169 2.44 14.32 -21.18
N ASP A 170 2.55 15.53 -20.66
CA ASP A 170 3.70 16.41 -20.93
C ASP A 170 5.02 15.88 -20.36
N HIS A 171 4.92 15.13 -19.25
CA HIS A 171 6.06 14.53 -18.55
C HIS A 171 5.69 13.12 -18.06
N HIS A 172 6.67 12.22 -18.07
CA HIS A 172 6.55 10.87 -17.54
C HIS A 172 6.57 10.85 -16.00
N GLY A 173 6.32 9.69 -15.38
CA GLY A 173 6.41 9.48 -13.93
C GLY A 173 7.79 9.81 -13.36
N LEU A 174 7.86 10.10 -12.07
CA LEU A 174 9.10 10.50 -11.41
C LEU A 174 10.12 9.37 -11.40
N LEU A 175 11.33 9.68 -11.86
CA LEU A 175 12.49 8.81 -11.89
C LEU A 175 13.70 9.50 -11.24
N ILE A 176 14.65 8.72 -10.79
CA ILE A 176 16.02 9.20 -10.56
C ILE A 176 16.70 9.40 -11.91
N THR A 177 17.82 10.12 -11.94
CA THR A 177 18.68 10.26 -13.11
C THR A 177 19.96 9.45 -12.93
N GLU A 178 20.79 9.43 -13.95
CA GLU A 178 22.13 8.82 -13.88
C GLU A 178 23.09 9.54 -12.91
N ARG A 179 22.77 10.79 -12.56
CA ARG A 179 23.56 11.55 -11.60
C ARG A 179 23.25 11.13 -10.19
N PHE A 180 24.17 10.42 -9.55
CA PHE A 180 24.02 10.00 -8.15
C PHE A 180 24.27 11.19 -7.19
N PRO A 181 23.39 11.40 -6.17
CA PRO A 181 23.55 12.52 -5.24
C PRO A 181 24.72 12.30 -4.27
N THR A 182 25.48 13.37 -4.00
CA THR A 182 26.64 13.32 -3.10
C THR A 182 26.43 14.04 -1.77
N ASN A 183 25.62 15.10 -1.73
CA ASN A 183 25.42 15.94 -0.54
C ASN A 183 23.96 16.35 -0.41
N LEU A 184 23.09 15.43 -0.01
CA LEU A 184 21.69 15.73 0.24
C LEU A 184 21.45 16.12 1.71
N THR A 185 20.57 17.08 1.93
CA THR A 185 19.96 17.28 3.24
C THR A 185 19.13 16.05 3.64
N ALA A 186 18.84 15.90 4.92
CA ALA A 186 18.03 14.77 5.41
C ALA A 186 16.66 14.66 4.71
N LYS A 187 16.02 15.81 4.43
CA LYS A 187 14.72 15.84 3.74
C LYS A 187 14.85 15.51 2.26
N GLU A 188 15.87 16.03 1.57
CA GLU A 188 16.15 15.67 0.18
C GLU A 188 16.46 14.19 0.05
N ASN A 189 17.28 13.65 0.94
CA ASN A 189 17.59 12.21 0.97
C ASN A 189 16.31 11.36 1.16
N THR A 190 15.39 11.80 2.01
CA THR A 190 14.12 11.12 2.21
C THR A 190 13.29 11.07 0.92
N ILE A 191 13.11 12.20 0.23
CA ILE A 191 12.33 12.24 -1.02
C ILE A 191 13.05 11.50 -2.15
N TYR A 192 14.37 11.64 -2.27
CA TYR A 192 15.15 10.88 -3.25
C TYR A 192 15.02 9.36 -3.02
N LYS A 193 15.17 8.91 -1.76
CA LYS A 193 15.00 7.51 -1.38
C LYS A 193 13.60 6.99 -1.72
N MET A 194 12.55 7.78 -1.48
CA MET A 194 11.18 7.39 -1.86
C MET A 194 11.06 7.14 -3.36
N ILE A 195 11.64 8.01 -4.21
CA ILE A 195 11.58 7.88 -5.68
C ILE A 195 12.42 6.70 -6.16
N ALA A 196 13.63 6.52 -5.64
CA ALA A 196 14.51 5.39 -5.96
C ALA A 196 13.89 4.04 -5.57
N THR A 197 13.36 3.93 -4.35
CA THR A 197 12.66 2.73 -3.87
C THR A 197 11.43 2.44 -4.73
N ARG A 198 10.63 3.45 -5.10
CA ARG A 198 9.45 3.28 -5.96
C ARG A 198 9.83 2.78 -7.35
N LEU A 199 10.96 3.21 -7.91
CA LEU A 199 11.46 2.67 -9.18
C LEU A 199 11.77 1.17 -9.03
N LEU A 200 12.50 0.77 -7.99
CA LEU A 200 12.81 -0.64 -7.73
C LEU A 200 11.53 -1.48 -7.52
N GLU A 201 10.56 -0.97 -6.78
CA GLU A 201 9.25 -1.61 -6.60
C GLU A 201 8.52 -1.79 -7.93
N ALA A 202 8.44 -0.72 -8.75
CA ALA A 202 7.66 -0.69 -9.99
C ALA A 202 8.16 -1.67 -11.04
N VAL A 203 9.47 -1.95 -11.08
CA VAL A 203 10.07 -2.91 -12.01
C VAL A 203 10.15 -4.33 -11.48
N SER A 204 9.78 -4.55 -10.22
CA SER A 204 9.86 -5.86 -9.57
C SER A 204 8.69 -6.78 -9.97
N GLU A 205 8.84 -8.06 -9.66
CA GLU A 205 7.79 -9.06 -9.84
C GLU A 205 6.59 -8.80 -8.90
N PRO A 206 5.38 -9.26 -9.26
CA PRO A 206 4.24 -9.22 -8.37
C PRO A 206 4.48 -9.94 -7.04
N CYS A 207 3.85 -9.45 -5.98
CA CYS A 207 3.74 -10.20 -4.75
C CYS A 207 2.64 -11.27 -4.90
N VAL A 208 2.94 -12.54 -4.60
CA VAL A 208 1.99 -13.64 -4.65
C VAL A 208 1.63 -14.05 -3.24
N LYS A 209 0.34 -14.06 -2.94
CA LYS A 209 -0.22 -14.40 -1.63
C LYS A 209 -1.25 -15.50 -1.76
N GLU A 210 -1.28 -16.44 -0.84
CA GLU A 210 -2.44 -17.30 -0.59
C GLU A 210 -3.31 -16.61 0.47
N VAL A 211 -4.53 -16.32 0.13
CA VAL A 211 -5.55 -15.80 1.05
C VAL A 211 -6.48 -16.94 1.40
N GLN A 212 -6.56 -17.30 2.68
CA GLN A 212 -7.49 -18.29 3.20
C GLN A 212 -8.61 -17.58 3.96
N LYS A 213 -9.85 -17.90 3.62
CA LYS A 213 -11.05 -17.47 4.33
C LYS A 213 -11.72 -18.70 4.89
N THR A 214 -11.89 -18.77 6.20
CA THR A 214 -12.58 -19.86 6.88
C THR A 214 -13.80 -19.30 7.58
N LEU A 215 -14.97 -19.81 7.23
CA LEU A 215 -16.23 -19.49 7.88
C LEU A 215 -16.46 -20.48 9.01
N LEU A 216 -16.62 -19.93 10.20
CA LEU A 216 -16.99 -20.68 11.40
C LEU A 216 -18.44 -20.36 11.76
N GLU A 217 -19.15 -21.33 12.35
CA GLU A 217 -20.45 -21.10 12.98
C GLU A 217 -20.37 -21.41 14.49
N ALA A 218 -20.91 -20.50 15.27
CA ALA A 218 -21.11 -20.68 16.70
C ALA A 218 -22.47 -20.09 17.08
N LEU A 219 -23.35 -20.90 17.70
CA LEU A 219 -24.72 -20.49 18.09
C LEU A 219 -25.48 -19.83 16.92
N HIS A 220 -25.47 -20.45 15.73
CA HIS A 220 -26.10 -19.96 14.48
C HIS A 220 -25.57 -18.58 14.02
N THR A 221 -24.44 -18.16 14.54
CA THR A 221 -23.76 -16.91 14.13
C THR A 221 -22.48 -17.23 13.39
N HIS A 222 -22.28 -16.57 12.26
CA HIS A 222 -21.10 -16.75 11.43
C HIS A 222 -19.95 -15.87 11.86
N PHE A 223 -18.75 -16.46 11.90
CA PHE A 223 -17.49 -15.80 12.20
C PHE A 223 -16.48 -16.06 11.09
N LEU A 224 -15.84 -15.02 10.61
CA LEU A 224 -14.85 -15.11 9.56
C LEU A 224 -13.43 -15.11 10.15
N VAL A 225 -12.63 -16.11 9.76
CA VAL A 225 -11.17 -16.13 9.93
C VAL A 225 -10.54 -15.80 8.58
N LYS A 226 -9.68 -14.80 8.54
CA LYS A 226 -8.89 -14.48 7.33
C LYS A 226 -7.42 -14.71 7.65
N GLY A 227 -6.78 -15.58 6.89
CA GLY A 227 -5.35 -15.85 6.92
C GLY A 227 -4.71 -15.42 5.60
N VAL A 228 -3.51 -14.87 5.66
CA VAL A 228 -2.73 -14.50 4.48
C VAL A 228 -1.33 -15.09 4.62
N GLN A 229 -0.90 -15.85 3.62
CA GLN A 229 0.45 -16.36 3.51
C GLN A 229 1.12 -15.75 2.27
N VAL A 230 2.25 -15.10 2.44
CA VAL A 230 3.06 -14.61 1.32
C VAL A 230 3.85 -15.80 0.76
N LEU A 231 3.53 -16.18 -0.50
CA LEU A 231 4.23 -17.24 -1.23
C LEU A 231 5.49 -16.69 -1.93
N GLN A 232 5.39 -15.46 -2.46
CA GLN A 232 6.48 -14.75 -3.10
C GLN A 232 6.36 -13.26 -2.75
N ALA A 233 7.39 -12.72 -2.11
CA ALA A 233 7.35 -11.32 -1.66
C ALA A 233 7.32 -10.31 -2.83
N GLY A 234 8.02 -10.62 -3.94
CA GLY A 234 8.07 -9.73 -5.10
C GLY A 234 8.49 -8.31 -4.72
N TRP A 235 7.78 -7.32 -5.26
CA TRP A 235 8.06 -5.90 -5.02
C TRP A 235 7.99 -5.48 -3.53
N ARG A 236 7.25 -6.20 -2.69
CA ARG A 236 7.15 -5.90 -1.26
C ARG A 236 8.46 -6.12 -0.50
N ALA A 237 9.35 -6.97 -1.01
CA ALA A 237 10.68 -7.17 -0.43
C ALA A 237 11.56 -5.91 -0.52
N ILE A 238 11.35 -5.06 -1.53
CA ILE A 238 12.11 -3.81 -1.73
C ILE A 238 11.86 -2.82 -0.59
N GLY A 239 10.60 -2.67 -0.16
CA GLY A 239 10.22 -1.75 0.93
C GLY A 239 10.46 -2.30 2.34
N GLY A 240 11.03 -3.50 2.47
CA GLY A 240 11.24 -4.16 3.77
C GLY A 240 9.97 -4.72 4.41
N PHE A 241 8.89 -4.84 3.64
CA PHE A 241 7.64 -5.45 4.10
C PHE A 241 7.77 -6.97 4.11
N TYR A 242 8.12 -7.52 5.25
CA TYR A 242 8.11 -8.96 5.49
C TYR A 242 6.69 -9.48 5.82
N SER A 243 6.54 -10.80 5.84
CA SER A 243 5.29 -11.55 5.95
C SER A 243 4.29 -11.06 7.01
N ASP A 244 4.75 -10.47 8.10
CA ASP A 244 3.88 -10.07 9.22
C ASP A 244 3.07 -8.78 8.97
N GLU A 245 3.53 -7.89 8.09
CA GLU A 245 2.78 -6.67 7.73
C GLU A 245 1.71 -6.92 6.68
N ALA A 246 1.88 -7.94 5.85
CA ALA A 246 0.84 -8.37 4.91
C ALA A 246 -0.41 -8.90 5.64
N ALA A 247 -0.25 -9.44 6.84
CA ALA A 247 -1.35 -9.83 7.72
C ALA A 247 -2.08 -8.61 8.33
N LYS A 248 -1.35 -7.56 8.69
CA LYS A 248 -1.92 -6.32 9.26
C LYS A 248 -2.70 -5.48 8.25
N ASP A 249 -2.28 -5.45 6.98
CA ASP A 249 -3.06 -4.78 5.91
C ASP A 249 -4.41 -5.50 5.67
N SER A 250 -4.48 -6.81 5.90
CA SER A 250 -5.74 -7.55 5.82
C SER A 250 -6.71 -7.24 6.98
N GLU A 251 -6.22 -6.75 8.12
CA GLU A 251 -7.08 -6.30 9.22
C GLU A 251 -7.71 -4.92 8.93
N LYS A 252 -7.01 -4.04 8.22
CA LYS A 252 -7.52 -2.71 7.86
C LYS A 252 -8.61 -2.74 6.78
N ASP A 253 -8.57 -3.70 5.87
CA ASP A 253 -9.61 -3.88 4.84
C ASP A 253 -10.95 -4.39 5.44
N ASN A 254 -10.95 -4.84 6.70
CA ASN A 254 -12.17 -5.23 7.42
C ASN A 254 -12.81 -4.06 8.21
N GLU A 255 -12.16 -2.89 8.30
CA GLU A 255 -12.67 -1.70 8.98
C GLU A 255 -13.38 -0.69 8.04
N GLY A 256 -13.52 -1.01 6.74
CA GLY A 256 -14.14 -0.19 5.70
C GLY A 256 -15.66 -0.40 5.58
#